data_35e07707053b13f56b68103208aa8e47
#
_entry.id   35e07707053b13f56b68103208aa8e47
#
_cell.length_a   1.000
_cell.length_b   1.000
_cell.length_c   1.000
_cell.angle_alpha   90.00
_cell.angle_beta   90.00
_cell.angle_gamma   90.00
#
_symmetry.space_group_name_H-M   'P 1'
#
loop_
_entity.id
_entity.type
_entity.pdbx_description
1 polymer ?
#
loop_
_entity_poly.entity_id
_entity_poly.type
_entity_poly.pdbx_seq_one_letter_code
_entity_poly.pdbx_strand_id
1 'polypeptide(L)'
;SSNNFFVPDHEAPSLVSVTPANGETAEENNTILLTFNEYVKAGEGKANFNGEEVELTFKGKTASYAYTALDYNQACQFSLPKGAVIDFQGNVFEGVSIQFTIRERPQPEARIFDAVVSPDGKGNYTSIQKAIDNVPSKRTEPWLIFVANGTYEEQIIIPEDKPYIHLIGQDVDKTIVKLRINSSTEASATDPDVWKYSYKNLGKTEAAMVSVKATD
;
A
#
# COMPACT_ATOMS: atom_id res chain seq x y z
N SER A 1 21.62 61.02 -15.45
CA SER A 1 21.67 59.75 -16.20
C SER A 1 22.46 58.77 -15.37
N SER A 2 21.81 57.91 -14.65
CA SER A 2 22.45 56.77 -13.98
C SER A 2 22.71 55.70 -15.03
N ASN A 3 23.98 55.52 -15.41
CA ASN A 3 24.38 54.34 -16.15
C ASN A 3 24.30 53.15 -15.22
N ASN A 4 23.22 52.36 -15.34
CA ASN A 4 23.17 51.00 -14.79
C ASN A 4 24.18 50.16 -15.58
N PHE A 5 25.38 49.97 -15.03
CA PHE A 5 26.30 48.96 -15.54
C PHE A 5 25.68 47.59 -15.26
N PHE A 6 25.16 46.95 -16.31
CA PHE A 6 24.83 45.53 -16.25
C PHE A 6 26.15 44.75 -16.19
N VAL A 7 26.44 44.13 -15.07
CA VAL A 7 27.54 43.18 -14.94
C VAL A 7 27.04 41.84 -15.44
N PRO A 8 27.57 41.29 -16.54
CA PRO A 8 27.17 39.96 -16.98
C PRO A 8 27.49 38.93 -15.90
N ASP A 9 26.53 38.11 -15.56
CA ASP A 9 26.74 36.94 -14.71
C ASP A 9 27.32 35.82 -15.58
N HIS A 10 28.44 35.26 -15.17
CA HIS A 10 29.15 34.16 -15.83
C HIS A 10 29.23 32.92 -14.94
N GLU A 11 28.58 32.94 -13.78
CA GLU A 11 28.54 31.82 -12.89
C GLU A 11 27.40 30.88 -13.27
N ALA A 12 27.69 29.58 -13.33
CA ALA A 12 26.70 28.58 -13.62
C ALA A 12 25.85 28.25 -12.36
N PRO A 13 24.57 27.95 -12.52
CA PRO A 13 23.76 27.50 -11.39
C PRO A 13 24.39 26.29 -10.71
N SER A 14 24.37 26.31 -9.39
CA SER A 14 24.85 25.20 -8.56
C SER A 14 23.74 24.61 -7.71
N LEU A 15 23.80 23.29 -7.50
CA LEU A 15 22.82 22.56 -6.72
C LEU A 15 23.06 22.81 -5.21
N VAL A 16 22.06 23.35 -4.53
CA VAL A 16 22.06 23.53 -3.07
C VAL A 16 21.58 22.26 -2.38
N SER A 17 20.52 21.63 -2.91
CA SER A 17 19.98 20.39 -2.39
C SER A 17 19.19 19.61 -3.44
N VAL A 18 19.10 18.31 -3.24
CA VAL A 18 18.20 17.42 -3.98
C VAL A 18 17.49 16.50 -3.01
N THR A 19 16.20 16.31 -3.20
CA THR A 19 15.36 15.39 -2.41
C THR A 19 14.57 14.50 -3.36
N PRO A 20 14.58 13.17 -3.23
CA PRO A 20 15.41 12.38 -2.31
C PRO A 20 16.90 12.58 -2.59
N ALA A 21 17.74 12.54 -1.55
CA ALA A 21 19.18 12.59 -1.72
C ALA A 21 19.72 11.25 -2.26
N ASN A 22 20.94 11.26 -2.77
CA ASN A 22 21.58 10.04 -3.25
C ASN A 22 21.72 9.01 -2.12
N GLY A 23 21.19 7.81 -2.33
CA GLY A 23 21.18 6.71 -1.36
C GLY A 23 20.03 6.75 -0.35
N GLU A 24 19.14 7.74 -0.39
CA GLU A 24 17.98 7.81 0.49
C GLU A 24 16.90 6.79 0.16
N THR A 25 16.00 6.61 1.14
CA THR A 25 14.74 5.90 0.97
C THR A 25 13.61 6.92 0.80
N ALA A 26 12.75 6.68 -0.18
CA ALA A 26 11.64 7.59 -0.53
C ALA A 26 10.29 6.87 -0.54
N GLU A 27 9.21 7.63 -0.50
CA GLU A 27 7.84 7.15 -0.62
C GLU A 27 7.53 6.72 -2.07
N GLU A 28 6.56 5.83 -2.26
CA GLU A 28 6.09 5.35 -3.57
C GLU A 28 5.38 6.40 -4.42
N ASN A 29 4.96 7.49 -3.80
CA ASN A 29 4.43 8.69 -4.43
C ASN A 29 5.18 9.89 -3.85
N ASN A 30 5.96 10.57 -4.64
CA ASN A 30 6.77 11.67 -4.15
C ASN A 30 7.20 12.60 -5.30
N THR A 31 7.97 13.62 -4.95
CA THR A 31 8.53 14.58 -5.90
C THR A 31 10.04 14.63 -5.75
N ILE A 32 10.76 14.48 -6.85
CA ILE A 32 12.18 14.83 -6.91
C ILE A 32 12.26 16.34 -7.00
N LEU A 33 12.89 16.96 -6.01
CA LEU A 33 13.04 18.41 -5.90
C LEU A 33 14.51 18.79 -5.92
N LEU A 34 14.91 19.59 -6.90
CA LEU A 34 16.23 20.18 -6.99
C LEU A 34 16.14 21.66 -6.63
N THR A 35 16.97 22.11 -5.71
CA THR A 35 17.06 23.51 -5.30
C THR A 35 18.43 24.08 -5.70
N PHE A 36 18.43 25.21 -6.40
CA PHE A 36 19.61 25.87 -6.90
C PHE A 36 19.90 27.14 -6.10
N ASN A 37 21.15 27.63 -6.19
CA ASN A 37 21.58 28.87 -5.58
C ASN A 37 20.90 30.12 -6.20
N GLU A 38 20.42 30.00 -7.44
CA GLU A 38 19.84 31.08 -8.23
C GLU A 38 18.59 30.65 -9.02
N TYR A 39 17.98 31.60 -9.74
CA TYR A 39 16.83 31.36 -10.59
C TYR A 39 17.21 30.56 -11.83
N VAL A 40 16.46 29.50 -12.11
CA VAL A 40 16.74 28.56 -13.19
C VAL A 40 15.54 28.36 -14.10
N LYS A 41 15.80 27.86 -15.29
CA LYS A 41 14.83 27.47 -16.31
C LYS A 41 15.30 26.25 -17.10
N ALA A 42 14.42 25.72 -17.94
CA ALA A 42 14.76 24.60 -18.82
C ALA A 42 15.83 24.99 -19.83
N GLY A 43 16.84 24.14 -19.98
CA GLY A 43 17.82 24.17 -21.06
C GLY A 43 17.49 23.15 -22.16
N GLU A 44 18.49 22.71 -22.92
CA GLU A 44 18.30 21.83 -24.08
C GLU A 44 18.26 20.34 -23.70
N GLY A 45 18.87 19.94 -22.57
CA GLY A 45 18.89 18.55 -22.10
C GLY A 45 17.55 18.12 -21.49
N LYS A 46 17.27 16.81 -21.54
CA LYS A 46 16.11 16.21 -20.89
C LYS A 46 16.53 15.44 -19.65
N ALA A 47 15.73 15.55 -18.58
CA ALA A 47 15.89 14.70 -17.42
C ALA A 47 15.48 13.26 -17.77
N ASN A 48 16.08 12.29 -17.09
CA ASN A 48 15.72 10.88 -17.21
C ASN A 48 15.39 10.33 -15.83
N PHE A 49 14.28 9.58 -15.78
CA PHE A 49 13.86 8.85 -14.59
C PHE A 49 13.62 7.39 -14.94
N ASN A 50 14.38 6.48 -14.32
CA ASN A 50 14.31 5.04 -14.55
C ASN A 50 14.39 4.62 -16.03
N GLY A 51 15.20 5.34 -16.82
CA GLY A 51 15.38 5.08 -18.25
C GLY A 51 14.46 5.85 -19.19
N GLU A 52 13.45 6.52 -18.66
CA GLU A 52 12.48 7.32 -19.44
C GLU A 52 12.79 8.81 -19.36
N GLU A 53 12.68 9.51 -20.49
CA GLU A 53 12.77 10.98 -20.52
C GLU A 53 11.56 11.60 -19.82
N VAL A 54 11.82 12.58 -18.94
CA VAL A 54 10.79 13.26 -18.16
C VAL A 54 10.94 14.76 -18.25
N GLU A 55 9.81 15.47 -18.15
CA GLU A 55 9.77 16.93 -18.13
C GLU A 55 9.82 17.44 -16.68
N LEU A 56 10.64 18.46 -16.44
CA LEU A 56 10.71 19.12 -15.16
C LEU A 56 9.77 20.32 -15.10
N THR A 57 9.22 20.55 -13.91
CA THR A 57 8.50 21.79 -13.58
C THR A 57 9.47 22.76 -12.91
N PHE A 58 9.58 23.98 -13.45
CA PHE A 58 10.46 25.04 -12.94
C PHE A 58 9.66 26.07 -12.15
N LYS A 59 10.16 26.44 -10.96
CA LYS A 59 9.59 27.50 -10.14
C LYS A 59 10.69 28.23 -9.38
N GLY A 60 11.06 29.42 -9.84
CA GLY A 60 12.07 30.21 -9.17
C GLY A 60 13.44 29.54 -9.19
N LYS A 61 13.93 29.18 -8.03
CA LYS A 61 15.19 28.46 -7.82
C LYS A 61 15.06 26.93 -7.80
N THR A 62 13.91 26.39 -8.19
CA THR A 62 13.67 24.95 -8.11
C THR A 62 13.28 24.35 -9.45
N ALA A 63 13.69 23.09 -9.64
CA ALA A 63 13.19 22.20 -10.67
C ALA A 63 12.67 20.92 -10.01
N SER A 64 11.55 20.39 -10.48
CA SER A 64 10.91 19.24 -9.83
C SER A 64 10.29 18.26 -10.82
N TYR A 65 10.22 17.00 -10.42
CA TYR A 65 9.50 15.93 -11.11
C TYR A 65 8.72 15.09 -10.10
N ALA A 66 7.40 14.98 -10.27
CA ALA A 66 6.55 14.16 -9.43
C ALA A 66 6.38 12.76 -10.05
N TYR A 67 6.54 11.73 -9.24
CA TYR A 67 6.28 10.35 -9.61
C TYR A 67 5.22 9.72 -8.70
N THR A 68 4.52 8.72 -9.21
CA THR A 68 3.43 8.02 -8.50
C THR A 68 3.49 6.52 -8.74
N ALA A 69 2.94 5.76 -7.80
CA ALA A 69 2.69 4.33 -7.92
C ALA A 69 3.92 3.48 -8.24
N LEU A 70 5.08 3.84 -7.67
CA LEU A 70 6.26 2.99 -7.76
C LEU A 70 6.15 1.79 -6.80
N ASP A 71 6.79 0.69 -7.17
CA ASP A 71 6.80 -0.53 -6.36
C ASP A 71 7.64 -0.35 -5.09
N TYR A 72 7.23 -0.99 -4.00
CA TYR A 72 8.04 -1.07 -2.79
C TYR A 72 9.38 -1.76 -3.06
N ASN A 73 10.44 -1.31 -2.39
CA ASN A 73 11.82 -1.77 -2.58
C ASN A 73 12.40 -1.53 -3.99
N GLN A 74 11.73 -0.77 -4.84
CA GLN A 74 12.21 -0.46 -6.17
C GLN A 74 13.44 0.46 -6.09
N ALA A 75 14.53 0.08 -6.76
CA ALA A 75 15.65 0.97 -7.00
C ALA A 75 15.29 1.96 -8.10
N CYS A 76 15.52 3.24 -7.84
CA CYS A 76 15.23 4.33 -8.75
C CYS A 76 16.51 5.09 -9.09
N GLN A 77 16.58 5.56 -10.33
CA GLN A 77 17.65 6.44 -10.81
C GLN A 77 17.05 7.67 -11.48
N PHE A 78 17.53 8.82 -11.07
CA PHE A 78 17.23 10.09 -11.72
C PHE A 78 18.54 10.72 -12.21
N SER A 79 18.55 11.19 -13.44
CA SER A 79 19.70 11.89 -14.00
C SER A 79 19.28 13.14 -14.75
N LEU A 80 20.08 14.18 -14.57
CA LEU A 80 19.94 15.46 -15.21
C LEU A 80 21.26 15.75 -15.94
N PRO A 81 21.29 15.70 -17.28
CA PRO A 81 22.51 15.90 -18.02
C PRO A 81 22.94 17.37 -17.97
N LYS A 82 24.21 17.62 -18.33
CA LYS A 82 24.72 18.97 -18.51
C LYS A 82 23.86 19.75 -19.51
N GLY A 83 23.51 20.97 -19.16
CA GLY A 83 22.72 21.87 -20.00
C GLY A 83 21.21 21.64 -19.95
N ALA A 84 20.70 20.67 -19.18
CA ALA A 84 19.26 20.50 -19.00
C ALA A 84 18.63 21.59 -18.12
N VAL A 85 19.43 22.27 -17.30
CA VAL A 85 19.05 23.43 -16.52
C VAL A 85 20.03 24.54 -16.81
N ILE A 86 19.52 25.77 -17.00
CA ILE A 86 20.29 26.97 -17.23
C ILE A 86 19.74 28.11 -16.36
N ASP A 87 20.57 29.10 -16.11
CA ASP A 87 20.14 30.38 -15.55
C ASP A 87 19.46 31.28 -16.60
N PHE A 88 19.13 32.51 -16.24
CA PHE A 88 18.51 33.47 -17.16
C PHE A 88 19.55 34.18 -18.09
N GLN A 89 20.83 34.03 -17.80
CA GLN A 89 21.94 34.51 -18.62
C GLN A 89 22.45 33.46 -19.62
N GLY A 90 22.02 32.20 -19.47
CA GLY A 90 22.39 31.10 -20.35
C GLY A 90 23.57 30.26 -19.85
N ASN A 91 24.05 30.50 -18.61
CA ASN A 91 25.06 29.63 -18.00
C ASN A 91 24.44 28.27 -17.67
N VAL A 92 25.17 27.20 -17.95
CA VAL A 92 24.66 25.84 -17.91
C VAL A 92 25.05 25.14 -16.63
N PHE A 93 24.06 24.42 -16.02
CA PHE A 93 24.32 23.51 -14.93
C PHE A 93 25.02 22.24 -15.43
N GLU A 94 26.01 21.76 -14.70
CA GLU A 94 26.84 20.60 -15.10
C GLU A 94 26.09 19.24 -15.05
N GLY A 95 24.94 19.20 -14.41
CA GLY A 95 24.14 17.99 -14.29
C GLY A 95 24.30 17.30 -12.93
N VAL A 96 23.44 16.31 -12.69
CA VAL A 96 23.46 15.47 -11.49
C VAL A 96 22.87 14.10 -11.79
N SER A 97 23.36 13.08 -11.11
CA SER A 97 22.76 11.76 -11.10
C SER A 97 22.60 11.30 -9.65
N ILE A 98 21.43 10.82 -9.30
CA ILE A 98 21.12 10.28 -7.99
C ILE A 98 20.45 8.91 -8.12
N GLN A 99 20.67 8.08 -7.12
CA GLN A 99 19.99 6.81 -6.94
C GLN A 99 19.33 6.83 -5.57
N PHE A 100 18.13 6.27 -5.49
CA PHE A 100 17.40 6.10 -4.24
C PHE A 100 16.55 4.84 -4.33
N THR A 101 16.00 4.40 -3.20
CA THR A 101 15.19 3.19 -3.14
C THR A 101 13.81 3.54 -2.56
N ILE A 102 12.76 2.99 -3.15
CA ILE A 102 11.43 3.14 -2.56
C ILE A 102 11.39 2.31 -1.28
N ARG A 103 10.76 2.87 -0.25
CA ARG A 103 10.62 2.22 1.05
C ARG A 103 10.09 0.79 0.96
N GLU A 104 10.35 0.01 1.96
CA GLU A 104 9.71 -1.29 2.15
C GLU A 104 8.21 -1.11 2.37
N ARG A 105 7.44 -2.13 1.98
CA ARG A 105 6.01 -2.15 2.32
C ARG A 105 5.86 -2.04 3.83
N PRO A 106 5.09 -1.06 4.33
CA PRO A 106 4.84 -0.96 5.76
C PRO A 106 4.32 -2.27 6.30
N GLN A 107 5.01 -2.83 7.28
CA GLN A 107 4.49 -3.98 8.01
C GLN A 107 3.35 -3.48 8.89
N PRO A 108 2.24 -4.23 8.98
CA PRO A 108 1.21 -3.91 9.95
C PRO A 108 1.85 -3.83 11.33
N GLU A 109 1.51 -2.80 12.10
CA GLU A 109 1.90 -2.75 13.51
C GLU A 109 1.45 -4.04 14.19
N ALA A 110 2.25 -4.53 15.15
CA ALA A 110 1.89 -5.70 15.92
C ALA A 110 0.52 -5.46 16.58
N ARG A 111 -0.52 -6.08 16.03
CA ARG A 111 -1.87 -6.00 16.57
C ARG A 111 -2.06 -7.10 17.58
N ILE A 112 -2.62 -6.76 18.72
CA ILE A 112 -3.17 -7.75 19.65
C ILE A 112 -4.51 -8.18 19.06
N PHE A 113 -4.62 -9.45 18.66
CA PHE A 113 -5.85 -10.05 18.21
C PHE A 113 -6.60 -10.65 19.41
N ASP A 114 -7.93 -10.56 19.36
CA ASP A 114 -8.77 -11.18 20.39
C ASP A 114 -8.81 -12.70 20.24
N ALA A 115 -8.63 -13.19 19.02
CA ALA A 115 -8.50 -14.60 18.72
C ALA A 115 -7.59 -14.85 17.52
N VAL A 116 -6.92 -16.01 17.52
CA VAL A 116 -6.08 -16.50 16.44
C VAL A 116 -6.64 -17.85 15.98
N VAL A 117 -6.94 -17.94 14.69
CA VAL A 117 -7.34 -19.19 14.03
C VAL A 117 -6.15 -19.73 13.26
N SER A 118 -5.76 -20.98 13.50
CA SER A 118 -4.66 -21.64 12.78
C SER A 118 -4.97 -23.11 12.57
N PRO A 119 -4.88 -23.66 11.34
CA PRO A 119 -5.23 -25.03 11.05
C PRO A 119 -4.26 -26.05 11.68
N ASP A 120 -3.05 -25.61 12.09
CA ASP A 120 -2.05 -26.44 12.74
C ASP A 120 -2.19 -26.52 14.28
N GLY A 121 -3.24 -25.89 14.84
CA GLY A 121 -3.55 -25.89 16.25
C GLY A 121 -2.70 -24.94 17.10
N LYS A 122 -1.86 -24.11 16.52
CA LYS A 122 -1.04 -23.13 17.25
C LYS A 122 -1.79 -21.85 17.65
N GLY A 123 -3.02 -21.68 17.15
CA GLY A 123 -3.91 -20.59 17.53
C GLY A 123 -4.86 -20.98 18.67
N ASN A 124 -5.78 -20.08 19.00
CA ASN A 124 -6.86 -20.34 19.96
C ASN A 124 -7.91 -21.31 19.36
N TYR A 125 -8.06 -21.30 18.03
CA TYR A 125 -9.04 -22.10 17.30
C TYR A 125 -8.43 -22.68 16.03
N THR A 126 -8.96 -23.80 15.56
CA THR A 126 -8.61 -24.40 14.27
C THR A 126 -9.67 -24.12 13.19
N SER A 127 -10.80 -23.51 13.54
CA SER A 127 -11.93 -23.17 12.69
C SER A 127 -12.32 -21.70 12.90
N ILE A 128 -12.60 -21.01 11.79
CA ILE A 128 -13.05 -19.62 11.81
C ILE A 128 -14.42 -19.53 12.49
N GLN A 129 -15.35 -20.47 12.16
CA GLN A 129 -16.68 -20.49 12.77
C GLN A 129 -16.62 -20.68 14.28
N LYS A 130 -15.74 -21.54 14.78
CA LYS A 130 -15.55 -21.73 16.23
C LYS A 130 -15.04 -20.45 16.91
N ALA A 131 -14.17 -19.70 16.26
CA ALA A 131 -13.73 -18.41 16.77
C ALA A 131 -14.91 -17.42 16.86
N ILE A 132 -15.73 -17.33 15.81
CA ILE A 132 -16.93 -16.49 15.76
C ILE A 132 -17.94 -16.91 16.83
N ASP A 133 -18.16 -18.19 17.01
CA ASP A 133 -19.11 -18.72 18.02
C ASP A 133 -18.73 -18.31 19.45
N ASN A 134 -17.45 -18.10 19.70
CA ASN A 134 -16.93 -17.70 21.01
C ASN A 134 -16.80 -16.18 21.19
N VAL A 135 -17.12 -15.38 20.16
CA VAL A 135 -17.17 -13.91 20.33
C VAL A 135 -18.27 -13.54 21.31
N PRO A 136 -18.03 -12.67 22.29
CA PRO A 136 -19.08 -12.19 23.18
C PRO A 136 -20.17 -11.46 22.40
N SER A 137 -21.43 -11.68 22.79
CA SER A 137 -22.61 -11.02 22.19
C SER A 137 -22.71 -9.55 22.58
N LYS A 138 -23.44 -8.75 21.79
CA LYS A 138 -23.84 -7.37 22.08
C LYS A 138 -22.65 -6.43 22.33
N ARG A 139 -21.58 -6.61 21.59
CA ARG A 139 -20.40 -5.76 21.68
C ARG A 139 -20.65 -4.42 20.98
N THR A 140 -19.94 -3.39 21.44
CA THR A 140 -19.88 -2.07 20.82
C THR A 140 -18.50 -1.78 20.24
N GLU A 141 -17.50 -2.64 20.52
CA GLU A 141 -16.13 -2.52 20.08
C GLU A 141 -15.75 -3.64 19.12
N PRO A 142 -14.84 -3.38 18.15
CA PRO A 142 -14.34 -4.39 17.24
C PRO A 142 -13.74 -5.61 17.94
N TRP A 143 -14.03 -6.80 17.39
CA TRP A 143 -13.38 -8.04 17.77
C TRP A 143 -12.52 -8.54 16.62
N LEU A 144 -11.21 -8.62 16.85
CA LEU A 144 -10.24 -8.92 15.82
C LEU A 144 -9.88 -10.40 15.85
N ILE A 145 -10.21 -11.13 14.78
CA ILE A 145 -9.85 -12.54 14.61
C ILE A 145 -8.80 -12.63 13.52
N PHE A 146 -7.58 -13.01 13.89
CA PHE A 146 -6.53 -13.30 12.93
C PHE A 146 -6.70 -14.73 12.40
N VAL A 147 -6.64 -14.88 11.07
CA VAL A 147 -6.76 -16.15 10.37
C VAL A 147 -5.43 -16.44 9.67
N ALA A 148 -4.70 -17.43 10.21
CA ALA A 148 -3.42 -17.84 9.66
C ALA A 148 -3.56 -18.48 8.27
N ASN A 149 -2.46 -18.56 7.53
CA ASN A 149 -2.42 -19.23 6.23
C ASN A 149 -2.92 -20.65 6.32
N GLY A 150 -3.75 -21.04 5.38
CA GLY A 150 -4.34 -22.37 5.29
C GLY A 150 -5.63 -22.39 4.50
N THR A 151 -6.17 -23.58 4.30
CA THR A 151 -7.45 -23.77 3.65
C THR A 151 -8.49 -24.17 4.69
N TYR A 152 -9.53 -23.38 4.80
CA TYR A 152 -10.66 -23.57 5.73
C TYR A 152 -11.88 -23.99 4.92
N GLU A 153 -12.28 -25.27 5.06
CA GLU A 153 -13.45 -25.81 4.37
C GLU A 153 -14.67 -25.73 5.31
N GLU A 154 -15.23 -24.55 5.44
CA GLU A 154 -16.32 -24.29 6.38
C GLU A 154 -17.27 -23.21 5.90
N GLN A 155 -18.50 -23.25 6.38
CA GLN A 155 -19.45 -22.16 6.24
C GLN A 155 -19.25 -21.16 7.37
N ILE A 156 -19.21 -19.88 7.02
CA ILE A 156 -19.06 -18.79 7.99
C ILE A 156 -20.39 -18.09 8.15
N ILE A 157 -20.91 -18.09 9.37
CA ILE A 157 -22.15 -17.42 9.75
C ILE A 157 -21.84 -16.48 10.91
N ILE A 158 -22.10 -15.21 10.72
CA ILE A 158 -22.00 -14.19 11.78
C ILE A 158 -23.39 -13.96 12.35
N PRO A 159 -23.66 -14.35 13.61
CA PRO A 159 -24.95 -14.16 14.26
C PRO A 159 -25.30 -12.69 14.42
N GLU A 160 -26.59 -12.38 14.44
CA GLU A 160 -27.12 -11.01 14.60
C GLU A 160 -26.65 -10.33 15.89
N ASP A 161 -26.51 -11.08 16.96
CA ASP A 161 -26.10 -10.57 18.27
C ASP A 161 -24.58 -10.42 18.44
N LYS A 162 -23.80 -10.63 17.38
CA LYS A 162 -22.32 -10.53 17.37
C LYS A 162 -21.82 -9.54 16.33
N PRO A 163 -22.11 -8.24 16.50
CA PRO A 163 -21.62 -7.20 15.57
C PRO A 163 -20.12 -6.96 15.73
N TYR A 164 -19.55 -6.18 14.78
CA TYR A 164 -18.18 -5.67 14.78
C TYR A 164 -17.09 -6.76 14.78
N ILE A 165 -17.33 -7.90 14.15
CA ILE A 165 -16.31 -8.93 13.94
C ILE A 165 -15.46 -8.58 12.72
N HIS A 166 -14.14 -8.53 12.91
CA HIS A 166 -13.17 -8.34 11.84
C HIS A 166 -12.35 -9.62 11.65
N LEU A 167 -12.49 -10.26 10.50
CA LEU A 167 -11.65 -11.39 10.09
C LEU A 167 -10.45 -10.83 9.31
N ILE A 168 -9.25 -11.12 9.76
CA ILE A 168 -8.00 -10.61 9.19
C ILE A 168 -7.15 -11.78 8.75
N GLY A 169 -7.11 -12.03 7.43
CA GLY A 169 -6.26 -13.07 6.84
C GLY A 169 -4.78 -12.70 6.89
N GLN A 170 -3.92 -13.67 7.12
CA GLN A 170 -2.47 -13.50 7.16
C GLN A 170 -1.91 -13.10 5.78
N ASP A 171 -2.42 -13.73 4.72
CA ASP A 171 -1.92 -13.52 3.35
C ASP A 171 -3.10 -13.72 2.38
N VAL A 172 -3.23 -12.82 1.41
CA VAL A 172 -4.37 -12.82 0.47
C VAL A 172 -4.41 -14.05 -0.43
N ASP A 173 -3.26 -14.62 -0.76
CA ASP A 173 -3.16 -15.78 -1.65
C ASP A 173 -3.12 -17.12 -0.90
N LYS A 174 -2.92 -17.11 0.42
CA LYS A 174 -2.69 -18.31 1.22
C LYS A 174 -3.72 -18.55 2.33
N THR A 175 -4.55 -17.54 2.63
CA THR A 175 -5.68 -17.69 3.56
C THR A 175 -6.95 -17.94 2.75
N ILE A 176 -7.32 -19.18 2.58
CA ILE A 176 -8.39 -19.60 1.67
C ILE A 176 -9.56 -20.15 2.44
N VAL A 177 -10.73 -19.56 2.27
CA VAL A 177 -12.00 -20.09 2.78
C VAL A 177 -12.80 -20.67 1.61
N LYS A 178 -13.26 -21.88 1.70
CA LYS A 178 -14.06 -22.53 0.66
C LYS A 178 -15.16 -23.40 1.26
N LEU A 179 -16.21 -23.59 0.50
CA LEU A 179 -17.36 -24.41 0.88
C LEU A 179 -17.78 -25.27 -0.31
N ARG A 180 -17.95 -26.58 -0.09
CA ARG A 180 -18.34 -27.56 -1.12
C ARG A 180 -19.78 -28.01 -0.96
N ILE A 181 -20.69 -27.09 -0.69
CA ILE A 181 -22.11 -27.34 -0.60
C ILE A 181 -22.91 -26.49 -1.57
N ASN A 182 -24.12 -26.90 -1.86
CA ASN A 182 -25.06 -26.12 -2.67
C ASN A 182 -26.45 -26.15 -2.01
N SER A 183 -27.43 -25.48 -2.61
CA SER A 183 -28.78 -25.35 -2.05
C SER A 183 -29.58 -26.65 -1.92
N SER A 184 -29.11 -27.71 -2.57
CA SER A 184 -29.73 -29.07 -2.48
C SER A 184 -28.93 -30.00 -1.56
N THR A 185 -27.84 -29.57 -0.96
CA THR A 185 -27.09 -30.35 0.02
C THR A 185 -27.94 -30.55 1.27
N GLU A 186 -28.11 -31.80 1.70
CA GLU A 186 -28.78 -32.14 2.95
C GLU A 186 -27.86 -31.85 4.13
N ALA A 187 -28.42 -31.33 5.22
CA ALA A 187 -27.71 -31.17 6.47
C ALA A 187 -27.32 -32.53 7.05
N SER A 188 -26.10 -32.67 7.52
CA SER A 188 -25.56 -33.91 8.07
C SER A 188 -25.43 -33.84 9.58
N ALA A 189 -26.01 -34.79 10.29
CA ALA A 189 -25.85 -34.93 11.73
C ALA A 189 -24.42 -35.35 12.13
N THR A 190 -23.61 -35.83 11.18
CA THR A 190 -22.24 -36.28 11.42
C THR A 190 -21.21 -35.20 11.13
N ASP A 191 -21.62 -34.07 10.52
CA ASP A 191 -20.76 -32.91 10.25
C ASP A 191 -21.35 -31.65 10.90
N PRO A 192 -21.05 -31.41 12.17
CA PRO A 192 -21.58 -30.25 12.90
C PRO A 192 -21.13 -28.92 12.36
N ASP A 193 -20.02 -28.85 11.65
CA ASP A 193 -19.49 -27.57 11.12
C ASP A 193 -20.27 -27.13 9.86
N VAL A 194 -20.89 -28.07 9.14
CA VAL A 194 -21.71 -27.81 7.95
C VAL A 194 -23.17 -27.50 8.29
N TRP A 195 -23.75 -28.18 9.23
CA TRP A 195 -25.19 -28.15 9.49
C TRP A 195 -25.62 -27.38 10.75
N LYS A 196 -24.70 -26.88 11.53
CA LYS A 196 -24.99 -26.21 12.82
C LYS A 196 -26.12 -25.18 12.75
N TYR A 197 -26.28 -24.54 11.61
CA TYR A 197 -27.31 -23.53 11.37
C TYR A 197 -28.30 -23.92 10.28
N SER A 198 -28.26 -25.18 9.83
CA SER A 198 -29.09 -25.71 8.76
C SER A 198 -29.91 -26.91 9.26
N TYR A 199 -31.07 -27.06 8.67
CA TYR A 199 -31.93 -28.17 9.04
C TYR A 199 -32.17 -29.10 7.87
N LYS A 200 -32.68 -29.74 7.38
CA LYS A 200 -32.95 -30.69 6.27
C LYS A 200 -32.16 -30.31 5.01
N ASN A 201 -32.79 -29.57 4.10
CA ASN A 201 -32.12 -29.07 2.90
C ASN A 201 -31.66 -27.62 3.11
N LEU A 202 -30.44 -27.32 2.69
CA LEU A 202 -29.94 -25.97 2.75
C LEU A 202 -30.64 -25.08 1.72
N GLY A 203 -31.22 -23.98 2.17
CA GLY A 203 -31.70 -22.92 1.27
C GLY A 203 -30.55 -22.14 0.64
N LYS A 204 -30.89 -21.21 -0.25
CA LYS A 204 -29.87 -20.38 -0.91
C LYS A 204 -29.06 -19.54 0.07
N THR A 205 -29.65 -19.06 1.15
CA THR A 205 -29.00 -18.27 2.18
C THR A 205 -28.08 -19.13 3.03
N GLU A 206 -28.53 -20.30 3.43
CA GLU A 206 -27.77 -21.25 4.25
C GLU A 206 -26.63 -21.92 3.48
N ALA A 207 -26.75 -21.99 2.17
CA ALA A 207 -25.67 -22.46 1.29
C ALA A 207 -24.63 -21.40 0.95
N ALA A 208 -24.80 -20.17 1.40
CA ALA A 208 -23.78 -19.12 1.21
C ALA A 208 -22.54 -19.47 2.05
N MET A 209 -21.36 -19.26 1.46
CA MET A 209 -20.08 -19.49 2.14
C MET A 209 -19.91 -18.57 3.36
N VAL A 210 -20.32 -17.33 3.23
CA VAL A 210 -20.35 -16.35 4.32
C VAL A 210 -21.75 -15.76 4.41
N SER A 211 -22.36 -15.87 5.58
CA SER A 211 -23.65 -15.27 5.88
C SER A 211 -23.52 -14.33 7.08
N VAL A 212 -23.79 -13.04 6.87
CA VAL A 212 -23.80 -12.04 7.93
C VAL A 212 -25.25 -11.74 8.28
N LYS A 213 -25.62 -11.98 9.52
CA LYS A 213 -26.95 -11.71 10.09
C LYS A 213 -26.93 -10.54 11.07
N ALA A 214 -25.74 -10.08 11.46
CA ALA A 214 -25.57 -8.92 12.32
C ALA A 214 -26.00 -7.62 11.59
N THR A 215 -26.65 -6.75 12.30
CA THR A 215 -26.98 -5.37 11.88
C THR A 215 -26.10 -4.40 12.63
N ASP A 216 -25.82 -3.25 12.00
CA ASP A 216 -25.08 -2.14 12.60
C ASP A 216 -25.91 -1.45 13.71
#